data_d1321b141d819af92d9623b045730d5d
#
_entry.id   d1321b141d819af92d9623b045730d5d
#
_cell.length_a   1.000
_cell.length_b   1.000
_cell.length_c   1.000
_cell.angle_alpha   90.00
_cell.angle_beta   90.00
_cell.angle_gamma   90.00
#
_symmetry.space_group_name_H-M   'P 1'
#
loop_
_entity.id
_entity.type
_entity.pdbx_description
1 polymer ?
#
loop_
_entity_poly.entity_id
_entity_poly.type
_entity_poly.pdbx_seq_one_letter_code
_entity_poly.pdbx_strand_id
1 'polypeptide(L)'
;MAQHAEQFNRLQRMTFEPAAQAASDAHLAAPSTPVSRYEPPLSSFFVAALPHAFVEGAGGAVYDGEARLYAPPGTFPASWAARWPAGPSARLAARPAEAHALLGTMIQPFGWMYYHFVVETLPKLVLLRDALPSAASLPPLTSAADAWNASGARLLLWGAPWEAGWLQLLGVPPGAALTYDPETRYAASLLLLPSPVPSVTPPSEALNAARDAVCAAVGCAVPRDAIVYASRAGERSRVVANEEALLDALRSAFPTLQLLVHTRGVPPASAVAMFARAAAVVGPHGAGLSHALFCQPGTVLVELVFMHSPPMMFWHIAAALQLRYAMAPLPNSYWCVAAWCCSGACADAAAPQGAACQGG
;
A
#
# COMPACT_ATOMS: atom_id res chain seq x y z
N MET A 1 10.89 -33.91 10.73
CA MET A 1 9.69 -33.17 11.18
C MET A 1 9.90 -32.46 12.51
N ALA A 2 10.46 -33.08 13.56
CA ALA A 2 10.69 -32.42 14.85
C ALA A 2 11.68 -31.25 14.77
N GLN A 3 12.80 -31.37 14.04
CA GLN A 3 13.79 -30.30 13.84
C GLN A 3 13.23 -29.08 13.10
N HIS A 4 12.33 -29.30 12.14
CA HIS A 4 11.69 -28.21 11.41
C HIS A 4 10.64 -27.48 12.27
N ALA A 5 9.92 -28.22 13.12
CA ALA A 5 9.01 -27.63 14.09
C ALA A 5 9.77 -26.78 15.11
N GLU A 6 10.99 -27.17 15.48
CA GLU A 6 11.82 -26.44 16.43
C GLU A 6 12.45 -25.17 15.82
N GLN A 7 12.87 -25.21 14.55
CA GLN A 7 13.29 -24.03 13.80
C GLN A 7 12.11 -23.08 13.54
N PHE A 8 10.95 -23.61 13.19
CA PHE A 8 9.72 -22.83 13.05
C PHE A 8 9.28 -22.20 14.38
N ASN A 9 9.44 -22.93 15.50
CA ASN A 9 9.21 -22.43 16.85
C ASN A 9 10.24 -21.38 17.29
N ARG A 10 11.48 -21.43 16.77
CA ARG A 10 12.48 -20.35 16.97
C ARG A 10 12.06 -19.07 16.24
N LEU A 11 11.54 -19.15 15.01
CA LEU A 11 10.95 -18.02 14.29
C LEU A 11 9.70 -17.49 15.02
N GLN A 12 8.90 -18.39 15.64
CA GLN A 12 7.74 -18.00 16.44
C GLN A 12 8.11 -17.29 17.77
N ARG A 13 9.28 -17.57 18.35
CA ARG A 13 9.76 -16.89 19.57
C ARG A 13 10.25 -15.47 19.30
N MET A 14 10.40 -15.09 18.03
CA MET A 14 10.69 -13.72 17.60
C MET A 14 9.39 -12.92 17.30
N THR A 15 8.22 -13.43 17.70
CA THR A 15 6.96 -12.70 17.62
C THR A 15 6.99 -11.55 18.61
N PHE A 16 6.66 -10.38 18.14
CA PHE A 16 6.48 -9.19 18.95
C PHE A 16 5.35 -9.43 19.96
N GLU A 17 5.68 -9.44 21.25
CA GLU A 17 4.69 -9.47 22.32
C GLU A 17 3.95 -8.11 22.37
N PRO A 18 2.64 -8.09 22.68
CA PRO A 18 1.89 -6.84 22.81
C PRO A 18 2.51 -5.81 23.79
N ALA A 19 3.25 -6.28 24.79
CA ALA A 19 3.97 -5.42 25.73
C ALA A 19 5.16 -4.70 25.08
N ALA A 20 5.83 -5.33 24.08
CA ALA A 20 6.87 -4.70 23.30
C ALA A 20 6.31 -3.68 22.29
N GLN A 21 5.06 -3.87 21.85
CA GLN A 21 4.34 -2.91 21.02
C GLN A 21 4.11 -1.58 21.76
N ALA A 22 3.69 -1.63 23.00
CA ALA A 22 3.53 -0.41 23.80
C ALA A 22 4.85 0.36 24.01
N ALA A 23 5.96 -0.36 24.12
CA ALA A 23 7.30 0.25 24.19
C ALA A 23 7.76 0.79 22.82
N SER A 24 7.40 0.13 21.71
CA SER A 24 7.69 0.60 20.34
C SER A 24 6.89 1.85 20.01
N ASP A 25 5.61 1.88 20.38
CA ASP A 25 4.75 3.04 20.18
C ASP A 25 5.22 4.25 21.02
N ALA A 26 5.81 3.99 22.20
CA ALA A 26 6.42 5.03 23.01
C ALA A 26 7.71 5.60 22.40
N HIS A 27 8.48 4.81 21.65
CA HIS A 27 9.66 5.28 20.92
C HIS A 27 9.34 6.01 19.62
N LEU A 28 8.18 5.76 19.02
CA LEU A 28 7.70 6.47 17.84
C LEU A 28 7.11 7.86 18.19
N ALA A 29 6.81 8.09 19.45
CA ALA A 29 6.43 9.40 19.97
C ALA A 29 7.68 10.25 20.16
N ALA A 30 8.06 11.06 19.18
CA ALA A 30 8.96 12.17 19.42
C ALA A 30 8.33 13.05 20.53
N PRO A 31 9.10 13.49 21.55
CA PRO A 31 8.54 14.11 22.75
C PRO A 31 7.89 15.49 22.54
N SER A 32 7.68 15.93 21.32
CA SER A 32 7.14 17.26 20.99
C SER A 32 5.84 17.27 20.20
N THR A 33 5.27 16.10 19.83
CA THR A 33 3.96 16.09 19.19
C THR A 33 3.06 15.15 19.99
N PRO A 34 1.92 15.63 20.55
CA PRO A 34 0.93 14.70 21.04
C PRO A 34 0.47 13.89 19.85
N VAL A 35 0.90 12.64 19.79
CA VAL A 35 0.24 11.64 18.95
C VAL A 35 -1.13 11.54 19.57
N SER A 36 -2.09 12.29 19.02
CA SER A 36 -3.48 12.02 19.27
C SER A 36 -3.63 10.53 18.96
N ARG A 37 -3.98 9.72 19.96
CA ARG A 37 -4.39 8.35 19.74
C ARG A 37 -5.38 8.40 18.58
N TYR A 38 -4.94 7.91 17.43
CA TYR A 38 -5.84 7.67 16.34
C TYR A 38 -6.67 6.47 16.78
N GLU A 39 -7.77 6.78 17.42
CA GLU A 39 -8.89 5.85 17.43
C GLU A 39 -9.50 6.02 16.03
N PRO A 40 -9.38 5.01 15.13
CA PRO A 40 -10.12 5.07 13.90
C PRO A 40 -11.57 5.32 14.28
N PRO A 41 -12.23 6.32 13.70
CA PRO A 41 -13.65 6.46 13.90
C PRO A 41 -14.25 5.11 13.55
N LEU A 42 -14.98 4.54 14.49
CA LEU A 42 -15.65 3.26 14.38
C LEU A 42 -16.16 3.07 12.95
N SER A 43 -15.53 2.13 12.23
CA SER A 43 -16.06 1.41 11.11
C SER A 43 -16.99 2.21 10.18
N SER A 44 -16.47 3.10 9.35
CA SER A 44 -17.21 3.33 8.14
C SER A 44 -16.27 3.72 7.03
N PHE A 45 -15.87 2.71 6.25
CA PHE A 45 -15.50 2.99 4.89
C PHE A 45 -16.73 3.59 4.23
N PHE A 46 -16.57 4.77 3.67
CA PHE A 46 -17.63 5.45 2.95
C PHE A 46 -17.11 5.98 1.62
N VAL A 47 -18.02 6.26 0.73
CA VAL A 47 -17.76 7.07 -0.46
C VAL A 47 -18.56 8.35 -0.30
N ALA A 48 -17.86 9.49 -0.21
CA ALA A 48 -18.52 10.78 -0.26
C ALA A 48 -18.93 11.07 -1.72
N ALA A 49 -20.17 11.47 -1.92
CA ALA A 49 -20.70 11.92 -3.19
C ALA A 49 -20.84 13.46 -3.16
N LEU A 50 -19.96 14.15 -3.88
CA LEU A 50 -19.85 15.61 -3.87
C LEU A 50 -20.39 16.18 -5.20
N PRO A 51 -21.55 16.85 -5.20
CA PRO A 51 -22.06 17.49 -6.39
C PRO A 51 -21.20 18.70 -6.79
N HIS A 52 -21.01 18.89 -8.09
CA HIS A 52 -20.27 20.02 -8.67
C HIS A 52 -18.88 20.26 -8.07
N ALA A 53 -18.20 19.17 -7.72
CA ALA A 53 -16.88 19.22 -7.11
C ALA A 53 -15.77 19.13 -8.16
N PHE A 54 -14.52 19.43 -7.75
CA PHE A 54 -13.37 19.32 -8.63
C PHE A 54 -12.11 18.90 -7.86
N VAL A 55 -11.15 18.33 -8.61
CA VAL A 55 -9.86 17.86 -8.13
C VAL A 55 -8.76 18.62 -8.85
N GLU A 56 -7.73 19.08 -8.11
CA GLU A 56 -6.60 19.78 -8.71
C GLU A 56 -5.33 19.75 -7.85
N GLY A 57 -4.22 20.16 -8.46
CA GLY A 57 -2.94 20.44 -7.78
C GLY A 57 -2.15 19.18 -7.40
N ALA A 58 -0.91 19.37 -6.94
CA ALA A 58 0.07 18.30 -6.75
C ALA A 58 -0.34 17.16 -5.79
N GLY A 59 -1.30 17.42 -4.90
CA GLY A 59 -1.80 16.42 -3.94
C GLY A 59 -3.20 15.92 -4.23
N GLY A 60 -3.82 16.34 -5.35
CA GLY A 60 -5.20 15.98 -5.66
C GLY A 60 -6.20 16.57 -4.66
N ALA A 61 -6.04 17.85 -4.31
CA ALA A 61 -6.96 18.53 -3.42
C ALA A 61 -8.37 18.53 -4.02
N VAL A 62 -9.35 18.18 -3.21
CA VAL A 62 -10.76 18.13 -3.61
C VAL A 62 -11.47 19.36 -3.08
N TYR A 63 -12.21 20.02 -3.93
CA TYR A 63 -13.04 21.17 -3.58
C TYR A 63 -14.49 20.91 -3.96
N ASP A 64 -15.42 21.37 -3.13
CA ASP A 64 -16.86 21.31 -3.43
C ASP A 64 -17.29 22.42 -4.42
N GLY A 65 -18.58 22.46 -4.74
CA GLY A 65 -19.14 23.44 -5.68
C GLY A 65 -19.05 24.90 -5.22
N GLU A 66 -18.77 25.13 -3.93
CA GLU A 66 -18.52 26.46 -3.34
C GLU A 66 -17.02 26.76 -3.19
N ALA A 67 -16.17 25.94 -3.80
CA ALA A 67 -14.71 26.05 -3.76
C ALA A 67 -14.10 25.89 -2.35
N ARG A 68 -14.80 25.21 -1.43
CA ARG A 68 -14.30 24.85 -0.10
C ARG A 68 -13.51 23.55 -0.19
N LEU A 69 -12.35 23.52 0.46
CA LEU A 69 -11.53 22.31 0.53
C LEU A 69 -12.28 21.21 1.31
N TYR A 70 -12.44 20.07 0.67
CA TYR A 70 -12.98 18.89 1.30
C TYR A 70 -11.84 17.99 1.77
N ALA A 71 -11.69 17.88 3.08
CA ALA A 71 -10.74 16.99 3.73
C ALA A 71 -11.52 15.99 4.61
N PRO A 72 -11.75 14.76 4.14
CA PRO A 72 -12.48 13.78 4.95
C PRO A 72 -11.74 13.47 6.24
N PRO A 73 -12.45 13.21 7.34
CA PRO A 73 -11.85 12.86 8.62
C PRO A 73 -10.88 11.67 8.48
N GLY A 74 -9.73 11.75 9.13
CA GLY A 74 -8.73 10.67 9.12
C GLY A 74 -7.85 10.59 7.87
N THR A 75 -7.96 11.53 6.93
CA THR A 75 -7.25 11.47 5.65
C THR A 75 -5.74 11.54 5.75
N PHE A 76 -5.21 12.30 6.70
CA PHE A 76 -3.75 12.42 6.89
C PHE A 76 -3.48 13.04 8.25
N PRO A 77 -2.26 12.89 8.81
CA PRO A 77 -1.84 13.75 9.90
C PRO A 77 -2.16 15.20 9.55
N ALA A 78 -2.60 15.98 10.50
CA ALA A 78 -2.94 17.41 10.30
C ALA A 78 -1.83 18.19 9.58
N SER A 79 -0.56 17.73 9.71
CA SER A 79 0.60 18.24 8.99
C SER A 79 0.54 18.08 7.46
N TRP A 80 -0.29 17.18 6.93
CA TRP A 80 -0.45 16.98 5.48
C TRP A 80 -1.61 17.80 4.95
N ALA A 81 -2.71 17.88 5.69
CA ALA A 81 -3.82 18.78 5.35
C ALA A 81 -3.33 20.23 5.27
N ALA A 82 -2.38 20.61 6.11
CA ALA A 82 -1.74 21.92 6.08
C ALA A 82 -0.90 22.19 4.80
N ARG A 83 -0.59 21.19 4.01
CA ARG A 83 0.12 21.35 2.72
C ARG A 83 -0.82 21.56 1.54
N TRP A 84 -2.11 21.29 1.70
CA TRP A 84 -3.08 21.62 0.69
C TRP A 84 -3.42 23.09 0.73
N PRO A 85 -3.51 23.76 -0.43
CA PRO A 85 -3.96 25.14 -0.48
C PRO A 85 -5.32 25.28 0.18
N ALA A 86 -5.49 26.30 1.01
CA ALA A 86 -6.77 26.59 1.66
C ALA A 86 -7.89 26.92 0.66
N GLY A 87 -7.52 27.21 -0.58
CA GLY A 87 -8.44 27.51 -1.68
C GLY A 87 -7.89 27.08 -3.04
N PRO A 88 -8.76 27.04 -4.07
CA PRO A 88 -8.39 26.62 -5.40
C PRO A 88 -7.30 27.51 -6.02
N SER A 89 -6.51 26.93 -6.92
CA SER A 89 -5.49 27.67 -7.67
C SER A 89 -6.14 28.65 -8.65
N ALA A 90 -5.88 29.95 -8.49
CA ALA A 90 -6.33 30.96 -9.45
C ALA A 90 -5.79 30.70 -10.86
N ARG A 91 -4.56 30.16 -10.97
CA ARG A 91 -3.95 29.79 -12.25
C ARG A 91 -4.72 28.66 -12.95
N LEU A 92 -5.15 27.65 -12.20
CA LEU A 92 -5.93 26.53 -12.76
C LEU A 92 -7.38 26.96 -13.03
N ALA A 93 -7.94 27.87 -12.22
CA ALA A 93 -9.26 28.42 -12.44
C ALA A 93 -9.38 29.21 -13.76
N ALA A 94 -8.27 29.80 -14.23
CA ALA A 94 -8.21 30.53 -15.48
C ALA A 94 -8.14 29.65 -16.73
N ARG A 95 -8.03 28.32 -16.57
CA ARG A 95 -7.97 27.34 -17.66
C ARG A 95 -9.28 26.58 -17.77
N PRO A 96 -9.65 26.09 -18.98
CA PRO A 96 -10.76 25.16 -19.11
C PRO A 96 -10.54 23.93 -18.23
N ALA A 97 -11.58 23.56 -17.48
CA ALA A 97 -11.56 22.33 -16.70
C ALA A 97 -11.85 21.12 -17.62
N GLU A 98 -11.21 19.99 -17.33
CA GLU A 98 -11.64 18.71 -17.88
C GLU A 98 -12.89 18.24 -17.14
N ALA A 99 -14.03 18.23 -17.82
CA ALA A 99 -15.34 18.01 -17.20
C ALA A 99 -15.85 16.58 -17.40
N HIS A 100 -16.38 16.01 -16.33
CA HIS A 100 -16.94 14.66 -16.29
C HIS A 100 -18.32 14.66 -15.64
N ALA A 101 -19.22 13.79 -16.10
CA ALA A 101 -20.50 13.59 -15.43
C ALA A 101 -20.32 12.91 -14.09
N LEU A 102 -19.53 11.82 -14.06
CA LEU A 102 -19.25 11.04 -12.87
C LEU A 102 -17.74 10.74 -12.82
N LEU A 103 -17.08 11.16 -11.75
CA LEU A 103 -15.65 11.03 -11.56
C LEU A 103 -15.33 10.44 -10.18
N GLY A 104 -14.54 9.38 -10.13
CA GLY A 104 -13.92 8.90 -8.91
C GLY A 104 -12.47 9.38 -8.82
N THR A 105 -11.98 9.76 -7.64
CA THR A 105 -10.58 10.12 -7.47
C THR A 105 -9.87 9.19 -6.49
N MET A 106 -8.72 8.67 -6.95
CA MET A 106 -7.79 7.86 -6.16
C MET A 106 -6.52 8.65 -5.81
N ILE A 107 -6.50 9.93 -6.19
CA ILE A 107 -5.32 10.77 -6.01
C ILE A 107 -5.13 11.05 -4.52
N GLN A 108 -3.94 10.79 -4.07
CA GLN A 108 -3.49 11.04 -2.69
C GLN A 108 -1.97 11.19 -2.68
N PRO A 109 -1.40 11.84 -1.66
CA PRO A 109 0.04 11.87 -1.48
C PRO A 109 0.65 10.47 -1.49
N PHE A 110 1.79 10.31 -2.18
CA PHE A 110 2.49 9.03 -2.37
C PHE A 110 1.71 7.94 -3.12
N GLY A 111 0.50 8.20 -3.61
CA GLY A 111 -0.30 7.20 -4.32
C GLY A 111 0.38 6.62 -5.57
N TRP A 112 1.40 7.32 -6.11
CA TRP A 112 2.25 6.82 -7.19
C TRP A 112 3.28 5.75 -6.73
N MET A 113 3.44 5.51 -5.43
CA MET A 113 4.33 4.48 -4.90
C MET A 113 3.59 3.16 -4.74
N TYR A 114 4.25 2.06 -5.11
CA TYR A 114 3.64 0.74 -5.19
C TYR A 114 2.97 0.27 -3.88
N TYR A 115 3.62 0.49 -2.73
CA TYR A 115 3.04 0.14 -1.42
C TYR A 115 1.69 0.83 -1.21
N HIS A 116 1.64 2.16 -1.41
CA HIS A 116 0.43 2.97 -1.22
C HIS A 116 -0.67 2.58 -2.22
N PHE A 117 -0.28 2.19 -3.43
CA PHE A 117 -1.26 1.67 -4.38
C PHE A 117 -1.90 0.38 -3.87
N VAL A 118 -1.10 -0.63 -3.48
CA VAL A 118 -1.61 -1.94 -3.07
C VAL A 118 -2.40 -1.87 -1.75
N VAL A 119 -1.92 -1.09 -0.77
CA VAL A 119 -2.50 -1.08 0.58
C VAL A 119 -3.62 -0.05 0.73
N GLU A 120 -3.57 1.05 -0.01
CA GLU A 120 -4.52 2.15 0.16
C GLU A 120 -5.42 2.32 -1.06
N THR A 121 -4.87 2.28 -2.28
CA THR A 121 -5.65 2.54 -3.50
C THR A 121 -6.53 1.34 -3.88
N LEU A 122 -6.04 0.10 -3.81
CA LEU A 122 -6.86 -1.07 -4.12
C LEU A 122 -8.12 -1.17 -3.24
N PRO A 123 -8.04 -1.02 -1.90
CA PRO A 123 -9.25 -1.00 -1.07
C PRO A 123 -10.23 0.10 -1.47
N LYS A 124 -9.73 1.29 -1.79
CA LYS A 124 -10.56 2.42 -2.24
C LYS A 124 -11.25 2.15 -3.57
N LEU A 125 -10.56 1.48 -4.50
CA LEU A 125 -11.14 1.07 -5.78
C LEU A 125 -12.28 0.06 -5.60
N VAL A 126 -12.13 -0.89 -4.68
CA VAL A 126 -13.19 -1.85 -4.34
C VAL A 126 -14.38 -1.13 -3.73
N LEU A 127 -14.13 -0.26 -2.74
CA LEU A 127 -15.16 0.54 -2.11
C LEU A 127 -15.92 1.41 -3.11
N LEU A 128 -15.19 2.05 -4.02
CA LEU A 128 -15.80 2.88 -5.07
C LEU A 128 -16.63 2.04 -6.04
N ARG A 129 -16.13 0.89 -6.49
CA ARG A 129 -16.87 -0.04 -7.34
C ARG A 129 -18.22 -0.42 -6.72
N ASP A 130 -18.19 -0.77 -5.44
CA ASP A 130 -19.39 -1.21 -4.71
C ASP A 130 -20.37 -0.05 -4.43
N ALA A 131 -19.88 1.19 -4.43
CA ALA A 131 -20.66 2.41 -4.29
C ALA A 131 -21.09 3.03 -5.61
N LEU A 132 -20.54 2.57 -6.75
CA LEU A 132 -21.06 3.02 -8.05
C LEU A 132 -22.58 2.79 -8.02
N PRO A 133 -23.37 3.76 -8.48
CA PRO A 133 -24.81 3.59 -8.47
C PRO A 133 -25.09 2.22 -9.07
N SER A 134 -25.36 1.24 -8.19
CA SER A 134 -26.02 0.05 -8.64
C SER A 134 -27.20 0.64 -9.32
N ALA A 135 -27.18 0.60 -10.62
CA ALA A 135 -28.27 1.08 -11.40
C ALA A 135 -29.48 0.30 -10.89
N ALA A 136 -30.10 0.80 -9.83
CA ALA A 136 -31.39 0.32 -9.34
C ALA A 136 -32.45 0.40 -10.44
N SER A 137 -32.06 0.93 -11.58
CA SER A 137 -32.78 1.02 -12.85
C SER A 137 -32.12 0.20 -13.99
N LEU A 138 -31.00 -0.51 -13.76
CA LEU A 138 -30.36 -1.33 -14.78
C LEU A 138 -30.61 -2.83 -14.53
N PRO A 139 -30.61 -3.68 -15.58
CA PRO A 139 -30.75 -5.12 -15.41
C PRO A 139 -29.65 -5.67 -14.51
N PRO A 140 -29.84 -6.83 -13.86
CA PRO A 140 -28.85 -7.39 -12.95
C PRO A 140 -27.49 -7.47 -13.65
N LEU A 141 -26.51 -6.78 -13.03
CA LEU A 141 -25.14 -6.71 -13.56
C LEU A 141 -24.48 -8.08 -13.37
N THR A 142 -23.93 -8.62 -14.43
CA THR A 142 -23.34 -9.97 -14.43
C THR A 142 -21.84 -9.97 -14.07
N SER A 143 -21.20 -8.80 -14.12
CA SER A 143 -19.77 -8.67 -13.80
C SER A 143 -19.41 -7.29 -13.23
N ALA A 144 -18.23 -7.21 -12.59
CA ALA A 144 -17.68 -5.92 -12.13
C ALA A 144 -17.45 -4.93 -13.27
N ALA A 145 -17.08 -5.41 -14.46
CA ALA A 145 -16.91 -4.58 -15.65
C ALA A 145 -18.22 -3.94 -16.11
N ASP A 146 -19.35 -4.64 -15.93
CA ASP A 146 -20.66 -4.12 -16.30
C ASP A 146 -21.04 -2.92 -15.43
N ALA A 147 -20.70 -2.94 -14.14
CA ALA A 147 -20.94 -1.82 -13.23
C ALA A 147 -20.21 -0.54 -13.67
N TRP A 148 -18.95 -0.66 -14.08
CA TRP A 148 -18.15 0.44 -14.58
C TRP A 148 -18.70 1.00 -15.90
N ASN A 149 -18.98 0.11 -16.86
CA ASN A 149 -19.48 0.50 -18.17
C ASN A 149 -20.86 1.17 -18.07
N ALA A 150 -21.75 0.60 -17.25
CA ALA A 150 -23.11 1.12 -17.09
C ALA A 150 -23.14 2.46 -16.36
N SER A 151 -22.23 2.69 -15.41
CA SER A 151 -22.15 3.95 -14.67
C SER A 151 -21.58 5.11 -15.49
N GLY A 152 -20.77 4.81 -16.52
CA GLY A 152 -19.99 5.81 -17.25
C GLY A 152 -18.95 6.53 -16.40
N ALA A 153 -18.62 5.99 -15.23
CA ALA A 153 -17.68 6.57 -14.29
C ALA A 153 -16.25 6.62 -14.87
N ARG A 154 -15.57 7.73 -14.62
CA ARG A 154 -14.14 7.88 -14.90
C ARG A 154 -13.36 7.86 -13.59
N LEU A 155 -12.12 7.42 -13.63
CA LEU A 155 -11.25 7.29 -12.48
C LEU A 155 -9.97 8.09 -12.66
N LEU A 156 -9.68 9.00 -11.75
CA LEU A 156 -8.38 9.66 -11.68
C LEU A 156 -7.39 8.77 -10.91
N LEU A 157 -6.28 8.44 -11.57
CA LEU A 157 -5.18 7.63 -11.06
C LEU A 157 -3.85 8.32 -11.38
N TRP A 158 -2.76 7.91 -10.74
CA TRP A 158 -1.45 8.50 -11.01
C TRP A 158 -0.86 8.11 -12.37
N GLY A 159 -1.38 7.06 -13.03
CA GLY A 159 -0.85 6.56 -14.30
C GLY A 159 0.44 5.77 -14.16
N ALA A 160 0.67 5.16 -12.99
CA ALA A 160 1.85 4.33 -12.78
C ALA A 160 1.79 3.05 -13.64
N PRO A 161 2.94 2.56 -14.16
CA PRO A 161 2.96 1.45 -15.11
C PRO A 161 2.33 0.15 -14.63
N TRP A 162 2.27 -0.07 -13.31
CA TRP A 162 1.68 -1.28 -12.72
C TRP A 162 0.16 -1.20 -12.53
N GLU A 163 -0.46 -0.02 -12.59
CA GLU A 163 -1.88 0.18 -12.29
C GLU A 163 -2.77 -0.64 -13.22
N ALA A 164 -2.48 -0.64 -14.51
CA ALA A 164 -3.31 -1.29 -15.52
C ALA A 164 -3.61 -2.76 -15.21
N GLY A 165 -2.62 -3.53 -14.76
CA GLY A 165 -2.81 -4.94 -14.41
C GLY A 165 -3.71 -5.15 -13.19
N TRP A 166 -3.65 -4.25 -12.20
CA TRP A 166 -4.55 -4.30 -11.04
C TRP A 166 -5.97 -3.87 -11.39
N LEU A 167 -6.11 -2.84 -12.21
CA LEU A 167 -7.42 -2.38 -12.71
C LEU A 167 -8.14 -3.49 -13.46
N GLN A 168 -7.40 -4.22 -14.30
CA GLN A 168 -7.93 -5.39 -15.02
C GLN A 168 -8.47 -6.46 -14.07
N LEU A 169 -7.74 -6.78 -12.98
CA LEU A 169 -8.19 -7.75 -11.97
C LEU A 169 -9.46 -7.30 -11.25
N LEU A 170 -9.65 -6.00 -11.08
CA LEU A 170 -10.86 -5.42 -10.48
C LEU A 170 -11.99 -5.17 -11.49
N GLY A 171 -11.82 -5.56 -12.74
CA GLY A 171 -12.80 -5.39 -13.79
C GLY A 171 -13.00 -3.94 -14.25
N VAL A 172 -12.03 -3.05 -13.97
CA VAL A 172 -12.08 -1.66 -14.42
C VAL A 172 -11.71 -1.59 -15.91
N PRO A 173 -12.60 -1.08 -16.78
CA PRO A 173 -12.29 -0.98 -18.22
C PRO A 173 -11.13 -0.01 -18.46
N PRO A 174 -10.25 -0.28 -19.43
CA PRO A 174 -9.13 0.63 -19.74
C PRO A 174 -9.59 2.07 -20.02
N GLY A 175 -10.75 2.23 -20.68
CA GLY A 175 -11.32 3.55 -20.98
C GLY A 175 -11.83 4.31 -19.77
N ALA A 176 -12.02 3.69 -18.59
CA ALA A 176 -12.45 4.38 -17.38
C ALA A 176 -11.30 5.09 -16.67
N ALA A 177 -10.07 4.61 -16.80
CA ALA A 177 -8.90 5.20 -16.15
C ALA A 177 -8.44 6.48 -16.85
N LEU A 178 -8.16 7.51 -16.06
CA LEU A 178 -7.57 8.78 -16.46
C LEU A 178 -6.25 8.96 -15.70
N THR A 179 -5.21 9.30 -16.43
CA THR A 179 -3.95 9.70 -15.80
C THR A 179 -4.07 11.12 -15.26
N TYR A 180 -3.80 11.29 -13.97
CA TYR A 180 -3.86 12.58 -13.32
C TYR A 180 -2.72 13.50 -13.74
N ASP A 181 -3.06 14.70 -14.16
CA ASP A 181 -2.13 15.80 -14.37
C ASP A 181 -2.39 16.89 -13.31
N PRO A 182 -1.43 17.19 -12.41
CA PRO A 182 -1.59 18.21 -11.38
C PRO A 182 -1.75 19.63 -11.93
N GLU A 183 -1.47 19.85 -13.20
CA GLU A 183 -1.66 21.14 -13.89
C GLU A 183 -3.05 21.28 -14.52
N THR A 184 -3.90 20.25 -14.38
CA THR A 184 -5.28 20.23 -14.89
C THR A 184 -6.27 20.25 -13.73
N ARG A 185 -7.36 21.01 -13.88
CA ARG A 185 -8.55 20.94 -13.02
C ARG A 185 -9.52 19.92 -13.61
N TYR A 186 -9.86 18.92 -12.83
CA TYR A 186 -10.86 17.91 -13.17
C TYR A 186 -12.16 18.23 -12.46
N ALA A 187 -13.15 18.69 -13.19
CA ALA A 187 -14.47 19.02 -12.65
C ALA A 187 -15.45 17.85 -12.86
N ALA A 188 -16.35 17.64 -11.92
CA ALA A 188 -17.35 16.60 -11.99
C ALA A 188 -18.73 17.13 -11.63
N SER A 189 -19.77 16.70 -12.37
CA SER A 189 -21.14 16.92 -11.93
C SER A 189 -21.41 16.16 -10.62
N LEU A 190 -20.84 14.94 -10.50
CA LEU A 190 -20.79 14.18 -9.27
C LEU A 190 -19.38 13.58 -9.08
N LEU A 191 -18.68 14.00 -8.02
CA LEU A 191 -17.40 13.44 -7.63
C LEU A 191 -17.59 12.40 -6.53
N LEU A 192 -17.05 11.22 -6.75
CA LEU A 192 -17.01 10.15 -5.76
C LEU A 192 -15.62 10.13 -5.12
N LEU A 193 -15.59 10.32 -3.81
CA LEU A 193 -14.37 10.32 -3.01
C LEU A 193 -14.43 9.22 -1.96
N PRO A 194 -13.73 8.09 -2.18
CA PRO A 194 -13.62 7.06 -1.16
C PRO A 194 -12.90 7.57 0.08
N SER A 195 -13.32 7.10 1.25
CA SER A 195 -12.64 7.39 2.51
C SER A 195 -11.18 6.97 2.45
N PRO A 196 -10.29 7.68 3.15
CA PRO A 196 -8.88 7.32 3.19
C PRO A 196 -8.66 5.98 3.87
N VAL A 197 -7.62 5.29 3.42
CA VAL A 197 -7.08 4.12 4.07
C VAL A 197 -5.74 4.53 4.67
N PRO A 198 -5.57 4.51 6.01
CA PRO A 198 -4.30 4.87 6.63
C PRO A 198 -3.18 3.93 6.21
N SER A 199 -2.01 4.50 5.81
CA SER A 199 -0.89 3.70 5.29
C SER A 199 -0.22 2.82 6.34
N VAL A 200 -0.18 3.26 7.60
CA VAL A 200 0.50 2.52 8.68
C VAL A 200 -0.45 1.54 9.36
N THR A 201 -1.69 1.95 9.60
CA THR A 201 -2.70 1.18 10.33
C THR A 201 -3.94 0.95 9.47
N PRO A 202 -3.81 0.24 8.33
CA PRO A 202 -4.95 0.02 7.45
C PRO A 202 -5.98 -0.87 8.16
N PRO A 203 -7.28 -0.50 8.12
CA PRO A 203 -8.32 -1.31 8.73
C PRO A 203 -8.47 -2.68 8.09
N SER A 204 -8.76 -3.69 8.91
CA SER A 204 -8.91 -5.08 8.46
C SER A 204 -10.01 -5.24 7.39
N GLU A 205 -11.11 -4.51 7.52
CA GLU A 205 -12.22 -4.54 6.59
C GLU A 205 -11.79 -4.09 5.18
N ALA A 206 -10.98 -3.03 5.10
CA ALA A 206 -10.46 -2.53 3.83
C ALA A 206 -9.54 -3.53 3.15
N LEU A 207 -8.58 -4.07 3.92
CA LEU A 207 -7.65 -5.04 3.40
C LEU A 207 -8.35 -6.34 2.98
N ASN A 208 -9.29 -6.83 3.79
CA ASN A 208 -10.06 -8.01 3.46
C ASN A 208 -10.92 -7.80 2.22
N ALA A 209 -11.62 -6.66 2.09
CA ALA A 209 -12.39 -6.33 0.90
C ALA A 209 -11.52 -6.33 -0.37
N ALA A 210 -10.33 -5.71 -0.32
CA ALA A 210 -9.39 -5.70 -1.43
C ALA A 210 -8.87 -7.11 -1.76
N ARG A 211 -8.47 -7.88 -0.74
CA ARG A 211 -8.03 -9.27 -0.92
C ARG A 211 -9.12 -10.11 -1.57
N ASP A 212 -10.34 -10.07 -1.03
CA ASP A 212 -11.44 -10.90 -1.48
C ASP A 212 -11.84 -10.56 -2.93
N ALA A 213 -11.87 -9.29 -3.28
CA ALA A 213 -12.16 -8.85 -4.65
C ALA A 213 -11.10 -9.32 -5.65
N VAL A 214 -9.82 -9.21 -5.32
CA VAL A 214 -8.72 -9.64 -6.19
C VAL A 214 -8.63 -11.16 -6.23
N CYS A 215 -8.79 -11.82 -5.08
CA CYS A 215 -8.77 -13.27 -4.98
C CYS A 215 -9.96 -13.94 -5.71
N ALA A 216 -11.10 -13.27 -5.83
CA ALA A 216 -12.20 -13.74 -6.66
C ALA A 216 -11.82 -13.83 -8.16
N ALA A 217 -10.94 -12.92 -8.61
CA ALA A 217 -10.47 -12.92 -10.00
C ALA A 217 -9.34 -13.93 -10.26
N VAL A 218 -8.47 -14.18 -9.25
CA VAL A 218 -7.26 -15.01 -9.43
C VAL A 218 -7.45 -16.45 -8.93
N GLY A 219 -8.27 -16.66 -7.90
CA GLY A 219 -8.43 -17.95 -7.23
C GLY A 219 -7.38 -18.19 -6.16
N CYS A 220 -7.56 -17.64 -4.95
CA CYS A 220 -6.58 -17.74 -3.86
C CYS A 220 -6.79 -18.91 -2.91
N ALA A 221 -7.84 -19.71 -3.07
CA ALA A 221 -8.11 -20.90 -2.25
C ALA A 221 -7.25 -22.09 -2.72
N VAL A 222 -5.97 -22.04 -2.43
CA VAL A 222 -4.95 -23.00 -2.87
C VAL A 222 -4.14 -23.52 -1.68
N PRO A 223 -3.47 -24.70 -1.80
CA PRO A 223 -2.58 -25.18 -0.75
C PRO A 223 -1.45 -24.16 -0.43
N ARG A 224 -1.08 -24.07 0.84
CA ARG A 224 0.09 -23.29 1.28
C ARG A 224 1.33 -24.17 1.25
N ASP A 225 1.95 -24.27 0.09
CA ASP A 225 3.04 -25.17 -0.23
C ASP A 225 4.35 -24.47 -0.61
N ALA A 226 4.39 -23.14 -0.41
CA ALA A 226 5.53 -22.34 -0.82
C ALA A 226 6.08 -21.45 0.30
N ILE A 227 7.38 -21.14 0.20
CA ILE A 227 8.00 -19.96 0.80
C ILE A 227 8.15 -18.93 -0.31
N VAL A 228 7.61 -17.74 -0.11
CA VAL A 228 7.79 -16.62 -1.04
C VAL A 228 8.88 -15.70 -0.49
N TYR A 229 9.95 -15.53 -1.23
CA TYR A 229 10.96 -14.54 -0.93
C TYR A 229 10.72 -13.27 -1.78
N ALA A 230 10.46 -12.14 -1.11
CA ALA A 230 10.28 -10.85 -1.77
C ALA A 230 11.63 -10.18 -1.99
N SER A 231 12.26 -10.45 -3.12
CA SER A 231 13.60 -9.95 -3.46
C SER A 231 13.60 -8.45 -3.73
N ARG A 232 14.71 -7.82 -3.37
CA ARG A 232 15.06 -6.44 -3.76
C ARG A 232 16.33 -6.39 -4.62
N ALA A 233 16.71 -7.50 -5.25
CA ALA A 233 17.81 -7.51 -6.20
C ALA A 233 17.58 -6.47 -7.31
N GLY A 234 18.61 -5.68 -7.62
CA GLY A 234 18.52 -4.59 -8.58
C GLY A 234 17.90 -3.28 -8.08
N GLU A 235 17.44 -3.22 -6.84
CA GLU A 235 16.97 -1.99 -6.22
C GLU A 235 18.13 -1.16 -5.65
N ARG A 236 17.91 0.17 -5.46
CA ARG A 236 18.96 1.08 -4.98
C ARG A 236 19.25 0.96 -3.48
N SER A 237 18.37 0.35 -2.71
CA SER A 237 18.48 0.29 -1.25
C SER A 237 17.82 -0.96 -0.68
N ARG A 238 18.20 -1.30 0.54
CA ARG A 238 17.63 -2.43 1.28
C ARG A 238 17.80 -3.77 0.55
N VAL A 239 18.91 -3.91 -0.16
CA VAL A 239 19.30 -5.14 -0.85
C VAL A 239 20.01 -6.06 0.15
N VAL A 240 19.72 -7.34 0.11
CA VAL A 240 20.43 -8.36 0.89
C VAL A 240 21.68 -8.76 0.11
N ALA A 241 22.86 -8.43 0.64
CA ALA A 241 24.13 -8.61 -0.10
C ALA A 241 24.46 -10.08 -0.39
N ASN A 242 24.01 -10.99 0.47
CA ASN A 242 24.20 -12.44 0.35
C ASN A 242 22.87 -13.16 0.08
N GLU A 243 22.03 -12.59 -0.79
CA GLU A 243 20.67 -13.09 -1.07
C GLU A 243 20.69 -14.57 -1.49
N GLU A 244 21.61 -14.98 -2.37
CA GLU A 244 21.70 -16.37 -2.83
C GLU A 244 22.00 -17.35 -1.65
N ALA A 245 22.89 -16.98 -0.74
CA ALA A 245 23.16 -17.80 0.43
C ALA A 245 21.92 -17.93 1.35
N LEU A 246 21.13 -16.86 1.47
CA LEU A 246 19.85 -16.89 2.18
C LEU A 246 18.84 -17.80 1.48
N LEU A 247 18.72 -17.72 0.18
CA LEU A 247 17.83 -18.58 -0.62
C LEU A 247 18.24 -20.06 -0.50
N ASP A 248 19.53 -20.38 -0.53
CA ASP A 248 20.04 -21.75 -0.35
C ASP A 248 19.76 -22.26 1.06
N ALA A 249 19.93 -21.42 2.07
CA ALA A 249 19.59 -21.77 3.45
C ALA A 249 18.09 -22.05 3.60
N LEU A 250 17.23 -21.28 2.97
CA LEU A 250 15.78 -21.49 2.98
C LEU A 250 15.41 -22.80 2.27
N ARG A 251 15.98 -23.09 1.10
CA ARG A 251 15.77 -24.36 0.39
C ARG A 251 16.18 -25.56 1.23
N SER A 252 17.35 -25.47 1.86
CA SER A 252 17.90 -26.54 2.71
C SER A 252 17.09 -26.77 3.98
N ALA A 253 16.62 -25.68 4.60
CA ALA A 253 15.86 -25.75 5.84
C ALA A 253 14.42 -26.24 5.65
N PHE A 254 13.83 -26.02 4.48
CA PHE A 254 12.43 -26.33 4.18
C PHE A 254 12.29 -27.10 2.87
N PRO A 255 12.86 -28.29 2.75
CA PRO A 255 12.91 -29.05 1.48
C PRO A 255 11.55 -29.50 0.95
N THR A 256 10.51 -29.45 1.78
CA THR A 256 9.13 -29.81 1.39
C THR A 256 8.31 -28.63 0.85
N LEU A 257 8.84 -27.41 0.97
CA LEU A 257 8.18 -26.21 0.48
C LEU A 257 8.88 -25.70 -0.79
N GLN A 258 8.10 -25.29 -1.77
CA GLN A 258 8.67 -24.65 -2.96
C GLN A 258 9.16 -23.24 -2.61
N LEU A 259 10.41 -22.92 -2.92
CA LEU A 259 10.89 -21.55 -2.81
C LEU A 259 10.57 -20.77 -4.07
N LEU A 260 9.73 -19.74 -3.94
CA LEU A 260 9.33 -18.82 -5.00
C LEU A 260 9.97 -17.46 -4.75
N VAL A 261 10.60 -16.88 -5.76
CA VAL A 261 11.22 -15.56 -5.66
C VAL A 261 10.36 -14.53 -6.39
N HIS A 262 9.80 -13.60 -5.63
CA HIS A 262 9.06 -12.46 -6.17
C HIS A 262 10.02 -11.30 -6.42
N THR A 263 10.03 -10.80 -7.65
CA THR A 263 10.85 -9.67 -8.08
C THR A 263 9.99 -8.54 -8.63
N ARG A 264 10.60 -7.38 -8.82
CA ARG A 264 9.94 -6.27 -9.51
C ARG A 264 9.50 -6.68 -10.92
N GLY A 265 8.32 -6.23 -11.33
CA GLY A 265 7.77 -6.48 -12.67
C GLY A 265 6.98 -7.77 -12.83
N VAL A 266 6.89 -8.60 -11.79
CA VAL A 266 5.94 -9.73 -11.80
C VAL A 266 4.51 -9.20 -11.99
N PRO A 267 3.75 -9.72 -12.98
CA PRO A 267 2.38 -9.29 -13.21
C PRO A 267 1.49 -9.48 -11.97
N PRO A 268 0.53 -8.58 -11.71
CA PRO A 268 -0.32 -8.63 -10.51
C PRO A 268 -0.98 -9.99 -10.27
N ALA A 269 -1.60 -10.60 -11.27
CA ALA A 269 -2.24 -11.91 -11.13
C ALA A 269 -1.25 -13.00 -10.70
N SER A 270 -0.04 -13.00 -11.28
CA SER A 270 1.02 -13.95 -10.93
C SER A 270 1.55 -13.72 -9.52
N ALA A 271 1.72 -12.45 -9.13
CA ALA A 271 2.12 -12.11 -7.77
C ALA A 271 1.06 -12.56 -6.74
N VAL A 272 -0.21 -12.28 -6.99
CA VAL A 272 -1.32 -12.72 -6.13
C VAL A 272 -1.35 -14.24 -6.00
N ALA A 273 -1.26 -14.97 -7.11
CA ALA A 273 -1.25 -16.44 -7.11
C ALA A 273 -0.03 -17.00 -6.33
N MET A 274 1.13 -16.36 -6.43
CA MET A 274 2.33 -16.72 -5.69
C MET A 274 2.13 -16.52 -4.18
N PHE A 275 1.64 -15.36 -3.74
CA PHE A 275 1.45 -15.06 -2.33
C PHE A 275 0.28 -15.84 -1.70
N ALA A 276 -0.74 -16.18 -2.46
CA ALA A 276 -1.83 -17.06 -2.01
C ALA A 276 -1.34 -18.47 -1.61
N ARG A 277 -0.25 -18.97 -2.21
CA ARG A 277 0.39 -20.25 -1.89
C ARG A 277 1.37 -20.17 -0.72
N ALA A 278 1.63 -18.99 -0.18
CA ALA A 278 2.65 -18.83 0.82
C ALA A 278 2.28 -19.52 2.15
N ALA A 279 3.10 -20.46 2.62
CA ALA A 279 3.17 -20.88 4.01
C ALA A 279 3.98 -19.85 4.82
N ALA A 280 5.01 -19.26 4.17
CA ALA A 280 5.78 -18.16 4.71
C ALA A 280 6.15 -17.15 3.60
N VAL A 281 6.22 -15.89 3.98
CA VAL A 281 6.78 -14.80 3.17
C VAL A 281 8.00 -14.28 3.91
N VAL A 282 9.12 -14.15 3.21
CA VAL A 282 10.38 -13.61 3.76
C VAL A 282 10.84 -12.50 2.83
N GLY A 283 11.29 -11.40 3.37
CA GLY A 283 11.88 -10.36 2.53
C GLY A 283 12.31 -9.12 3.30
N PRO A 284 13.21 -8.33 2.72
CA PRO A 284 13.60 -7.05 3.30
C PRO A 284 12.44 -6.06 3.28
N HIS A 285 12.40 -5.19 4.30
CA HIS A 285 11.42 -4.09 4.36
C HIS A 285 11.30 -3.39 3.01
N GLY A 286 10.11 -3.38 2.44
CA GLY A 286 9.88 -2.79 1.13
C GLY A 286 8.53 -3.12 0.52
N ALA A 287 8.19 -2.41 -0.56
CA ALA A 287 6.88 -2.49 -1.20
C ALA A 287 6.50 -3.91 -1.70
N GLY A 288 7.48 -4.79 -1.96
CA GLY A 288 7.20 -6.19 -2.31
C GLY A 288 6.44 -6.95 -1.23
N LEU A 289 6.64 -6.59 0.05
CA LEU A 289 5.92 -7.20 1.17
C LEU A 289 4.44 -6.79 1.24
N SER A 290 4.00 -5.76 0.52
CA SER A 290 2.57 -5.38 0.46
C SER A 290 1.70 -6.49 -0.14
N HIS A 291 2.27 -7.39 -0.94
CA HIS A 291 1.56 -8.56 -1.43
C HIS A 291 1.18 -9.57 -0.35
N ALA A 292 1.68 -9.43 0.88
CA ALA A 292 1.17 -10.17 2.04
C ALA A 292 -0.34 -9.97 2.23
N LEU A 293 -0.90 -8.91 1.65
CA LEU A 293 -2.35 -8.70 1.52
C LEU A 293 -3.09 -9.93 0.96
N PHE A 294 -2.45 -10.69 0.06
CA PHE A 294 -3.06 -11.84 -0.62
C PHE A 294 -2.72 -13.19 0.02
N CYS A 295 -2.01 -13.18 1.13
CA CYS A 295 -1.73 -14.38 1.90
C CYS A 295 -2.97 -14.87 2.65
N GLN A 296 -3.04 -16.18 2.84
CA GLN A 296 -4.09 -16.80 3.66
C GLN A 296 -3.82 -16.57 5.15
N PRO A 297 -4.84 -16.51 6.02
CA PRO A 297 -4.66 -16.43 7.47
C PRO A 297 -3.72 -17.51 7.99
N GLY A 298 -2.87 -17.14 8.95
CA GLY A 298 -1.86 -18.03 9.54
C GLY A 298 -0.55 -18.16 8.74
N THR A 299 -0.43 -17.54 7.55
CA THR A 299 0.87 -17.40 6.85
C THR A 299 1.87 -16.64 7.74
N VAL A 300 3.13 -17.05 7.73
CA VAL A 300 4.20 -16.37 8.47
C VAL A 300 4.81 -15.29 7.59
N LEU A 301 4.79 -14.04 8.06
CA LEU A 301 5.47 -12.91 7.42
C LEU A 301 6.73 -12.59 8.19
N VAL A 302 7.89 -12.81 7.58
CA VAL A 302 9.22 -12.48 8.15
C VAL A 302 9.77 -11.25 7.44
N GLU A 303 9.82 -10.15 8.15
CA GLU A 303 10.39 -8.91 7.65
C GLU A 303 11.86 -8.79 8.04
N LEU A 304 12.76 -8.69 7.07
CA LEU A 304 14.17 -8.42 7.28
C LEU A 304 14.36 -6.91 7.43
N VAL A 305 14.80 -6.46 8.59
CA VAL A 305 14.82 -5.07 8.98
C VAL A 305 16.24 -4.53 9.06
N PHE A 306 16.47 -3.41 8.41
CA PHE A 306 17.74 -2.70 8.33
C PHE A 306 17.80 -1.47 9.26
N MET A 307 16.79 -1.24 10.08
CA MET A 307 16.64 -0.03 10.90
C MET A 307 16.46 -0.38 12.37
N HIS A 308 16.94 0.49 13.25
CA HIS A 308 16.71 0.37 14.69
C HIS A 308 15.24 0.63 15.08
N SER A 309 14.50 1.34 14.27
CA SER A 309 13.08 1.67 14.47
C SER A 309 12.34 1.57 13.14
N PRO A 310 11.95 0.36 12.73
CA PRO A 310 11.23 0.17 11.47
C PRO A 310 9.80 0.70 11.57
N PRO A 311 9.26 1.24 10.46
CA PRO A 311 7.85 1.54 10.39
C PRO A 311 7.04 0.25 10.54
N MET A 312 6.08 0.21 11.45
CA MET A 312 5.33 -1.00 11.83
C MET A 312 4.21 -1.38 10.83
N MET A 313 4.23 -0.83 9.62
CA MET A 313 3.16 -1.02 8.63
C MET A 313 2.90 -2.49 8.30
N PHE A 314 3.95 -3.32 8.14
CA PHE A 314 3.77 -4.74 7.82
C PHE A 314 3.31 -5.57 9.02
N TRP A 315 3.64 -5.15 10.25
CA TRP A 315 3.07 -5.72 11.46
C TRP A 315 1.56 -5.46 11.53
N HIS A 316 1.12 -4.22 11.26
CA HIS A 316 -0.30 -3.87 11.24
C HIS A 316 -1.06 -4.62 10.14
N ILE A 317 -0.49 -4.74 8.93
CA ILE A 317 -1.07 -5.55 7.85
C ILE A 317 -1.20 -7.01 8.28
N ALA A 318 -0.16 -7.57 8.90
CA ALA A 318 -0.18 -8.95 9.39
C ALA A 318 -1.27 -9.15 10.45
N ALA A 319 -1.37 -8.23 11.41
CA ALA A 319 -2.40 -8.27 12.45
C ALA A 319 -3.80 -8.18 11.84
N ALA A 320 -4.03 -7.25 10.91
CA ALA A 320 -5.32 -7.05 10.25
C ALA A 320 -5.77 -8.28 9.44
N LEU A 321 -4.83 -9.04 8.88
CA LEU A 321 -5.09 -10.20 8.03
C LEU A 321 -4.89 -11.54 8.73
N GLN A 322 -4.70 -11.54 10.05
CA GLN A 322 -4.46 -12.75 10.86
C GLN A 322 -3.24 -13.54 10.39
N LEU A 323 -2.20 -12.86 9.92
CA LEU A 323 -0.91 -13.45 9.62
C LEU A 323 -0.06 -13.50 10.91
N ARG A 324 0.95 -14.36 10.90
CA ARG A 324 1.96 -14.40 11.95
C ARG A 324 3.12 -13.52 11.53
N TYR A 325 3.46 -12.51 12.31
CA TYR A 325 4.54 -11.61 11.98
C TYR A 325 5.80 -11.91 12.79
N ALA A 326 6.94 -11.87 12.13
CA ALA A 326 8.24 -11.91 12.75
C ALA A 326 9.15 -10.86 12.11
N MET A 327 9.94 -10.19 12.93
CA MET A 327 10.93 -9.23 12.49
C MET A 327 12.33 -9.80 12.71
N ALA A 328 13.16 -9.83 11.67
CA ALA A 328 14.55 -10.28 11.75
C ALA A 328 15.48 -9.09 11.49
N PRO A 329 16.11 -8.52 12.53
CA PRO A 329 17.09 -7.47 12.36
C PRO A 329 18.34 -8.04 11.67
N LEU A 330 18.82 -7.34 10.64
CA LEU A 330 20.06 -7.68 9.95
C LEU A 330 21.21 -6.92 10.60
N PRO A 331 22.28 -7.61 11.02
CA PRO A 331 23.48 -6.95 11.53
C PRO A 331 24.17 -6.16 10.42
N ASN A 332 24.79 -5.04 10.78
CA ASN A 332 25.59 -4.19 9.88
C ASN A 332 24.84 -3.57 8.70
N SER A 333 23.58 -3.27 8.86
CA SER A 333 22.84 -2.53 7.85
C SER A 333 23.19 -1.05 7.90
N TYR A 334 24.08 -0.61 7.01
CA TYR A 334 24.30 0.82 6.77
C TYR A 334 23.13 1.37 5.95
N TRP A 335 22.34 2.22 6.57
CA TRP A 335 21.29 2.93 5.90
C TRP A 335 21.80 4.32 5.47
N CYS A 336 22.30 4.40 4.26
CA CYS A 336 22.53 5.69 3.61
C CYS A 336 21.27 6.03 2.82
N VAL A 337 20.37 6.83 3.39
CA VAL A 337 19.39 7.57 2.58
C VAL A 337 20.10 8.83 2.15
N ALA A 338 20.35 8.99 0.86
CA ALA A 338 21.07 10.13 0.31
C ALA A 338 20.55 11.49 0.81
N ALA A 339 19.29 11.58 1.20
CA ALA A 339 18.68 12.79 1.77
C ALA A 339 19.04 13.07 3.25
N TRP A 340 19.49 12.06 4.03
CA TRP A 340 19.84 12.20 5.45
C TRP A 340 21.34 12.23 5.70
N CYS A 341 22.15 11.62 4.85
CA CYS A 341 23.60 11.65 4.98
C CYS A 341 24.19 13.05 4.71
N CYS A 342 23.49 13.90 3.96
CA CYS A 342 23.91 15.29 3.73
C CYS A 342 23.68 16.22 4.92
N SER A 343 22.99 15.80 6.00
CA SER A 343 22.71 16.60 7.19
C SER A 343 23.71 16.45 8.34
N GLY A 344 24.84 15.77 8.13
CA GLY A 344 25.91 15.66 9.13
C GLY A 344 25.66 14.68 10.30
N ALA A 345 24.54 13.97 10.33
CA ALA A 345 24.19 13.07 11.42
C ALA A 345 24.85 11.66 11.34
N CYS A 346 25.69 11.41 10.34
CA CYS A 346 26.38 10.11 10.16
C CYS A 346 27.86 10.13 10.54
N ALA A 347 28.31 11.07 11.38
CA ALA A 347 29.73 11.28 11.66
C ALA A 347 30.40 10.20 12.55
N ASP A 348 29.65 9.30 13.20
CA ASP A 348 30.19 8.37 14.21
C ASP A 348 30.14 6.87 13.87
N ALA A 349 29.79 6.48 12.65
CA ALA A 349 29.90 5.09 12.23
C ALA A 349 31.09 4.94 11.28
N ALA A 350 32.11 4.19 11.69
CA ALA A 350 33.30 3.88 10.89
C ALA A 350 32.90 3.23 9.55
N ALA A 351 32.74 4.06 8.51
CA ALA A 351 32.54 3.59 7.15
C ALA A 351 33.91 3.11 6.59
N PRO A 352 33.97 2.00 5.82
CA PRO A 352 35.16 1.68 5.06
C PRO A 352 35.44 2.82 4.07
N GLN A 353 36.65 3.33 4.14
CA GLN A 353 37.14 4.41 3.27
C GLN A 353 37.02 3.98 1.81
N GLY A 354 36.17 4.65 1.03
CA GLY A 354 36.07 4.43 -0.41
C GLY A 354 34.76 4.76 -1.11
N ALA A 355 33.69 5.05 -0.39
CA ALA A 355 32.42 5.46 -1.03
C ALA A 355 32.33 6.98 -1.14
N ALA A 356 32.83 7.54 -2.24
CA ALA A 356 32.63 8.95 -2.60
C ALA A 356 31.16 9.18 -2.94
N CYS A 357 30.52 10.15 -2.28
CA CYS A 357 29.24 10.70 -2.69
C CYS A 357 29.45 11.40 -4.05
N GLN A 358 29.08 10.78 -5.15
CA GLN A 358 28.96 11.48 -6.42
C GLN A 358 27.55 12.10 -6.46
N GLY A 359 27.50 13.44 -6.39
CA GLY A 359 26.31 14.23 -6.59
C GLY A 359 25.88 14.16 -8.05
N GLY A 360 24.56 14.01 -8.26
CA GLY A 360 23.85 14.04 -9.52
C GLY A 360 22.35 14.06 -9.19
#